data_8218a76cae12f3e9c43af475afd2a2a0
#
_entry.id   8218a76cae12f3e9c43af475afd2a2a0
#
_cell.length_a   1.000
_cell.length_b   1.000
_cell.length_c   1.000
_cell.angle_alpha   90.00
_cell.angle_beta   90.00
_cell.angle_gamma   90.00
#
_symmetry.space_group_name_H-M   'P 1'
#
loop_
_entity.id
_entity.type
_entity.pdbx_description
1 polymer ?
#
loop_
_entity_poly.entity_id
_entity_poly.type
_entity_poly.pdbx_seq_one_letter_code
_entity_poly.pdbx_strand_id
1 'polypeptide(L)'
;KGSQKTFLAFENTLDSIAPKDKDKFVVTGNPLREKFYTIDKYIEREKLGIMCKEKMLFVIGGSLGAKNINQGILKNLEKITTENNIKLFWGTGKENYDEINGRIRKRHNLIVKPYFENAAEIMAASDLVISRAGASTISELIQLEKPALMIPYDFVGQKENADVLEFVNGGKMYTNDEVQQAIEEAICLIKEPDMLEFMGLNIKSIKKGN
;
A
#
# COMPACT_ATOMS: atom_id res chain seq x y z
N LYS A 1 -29.26 5.11 -21.25
CA LYS A 1 -30.26 4.99 -20.15
C LYS A 1 -29.47 5.19 -18.87
N GLY A 2 -29.71 6.30 -18.16
CA GLY A 2 -28.92 6.71 -17.00
C GLY A 2 -29.22 5.86 -15.76
N SER A 3 -28.21 5.67 -14.91
CA SER A 3 -28.36 5.12 -13.57
C SER A 3 -29.19 6.08 -12.69
N GLN A 4 -30.01 5.56 -11.79
CA GLN A 4 -30.74 6.38 -10.80
C GLN A 4 -29.80 6.89 -9.71
N LYS A 5 -28.83 6.07 -9.28
CA LYS A 5 -27.76 6.39 -8.34
C LYS A 5 -26.46 5.76 -8.79
N THR A 6 -25.36 6.45 -8.52
CA THR A 6 -24.00 5.98 -8.77
C THR A 6 -23.20 6.08 -7.46
N PHE A 7 -22.56 5.00 -7.07
CA PHE A 7 -21.76 4.95 -5.85
C PHE A 7 -20.28 5.23 -6.18
N LEU A 8 -19.66 6.09 -5.37
CA LEU A 8 -18.28 6.50 -5.53
C LEU A 8 -17.41 5.96 -4.40
N ALA A 9 -16.18 5.58 -4.75
CA ALA A 9 -15.18 5.12 -3.79
C ALA A 9 -14.65 6.28 -2.94
N PHE A 10 -14.39 7.42 -3.57
CA PHE A 10 -13.69 8.55 -2.94
C PHE A 10 -14.44 9.86 -3.19
N GLU A 11 -14.33 10.78 -2.23
CA GLU A 11 -15.04 12.07 -2.24
C GLU A 11 -14.51 13.03 -3.32
N ASN A 12 -13.18 13.02 -3.56
CA ASN A 12 -12.53 13.81 -4.60
C ASN A 12 -13.10 13.53 -6.01
N THR A 13 -13.69 12.37 -6.25
CA THR A 13 -14.36 12.06 -7.52
C THR A 13 -15.53 12.99 -7.80
N LEU A 14 -16.19 13.55 -6.75
CA LEU A 14 -17.28 14.52 -6.91
C LEU A 14 -16.84 15.83 -7.57
N ASP A 15 -15.57 16.19 -7.48
CA ASP A 15 -15.04 17.43 -8.07
C ASP A 15 -15.03 17.37 -9.60
N SER A 16 -14.94 16.16 -10.16
CA SER A 16 -15.01 15.90 -11.61
C SER A 16 -16.44 15.84 -12.15
N ILE A 17 -17.46 15.93 -11.29
CA ILE A 17 -18.87 15.77 -11.67
C ILE A 17 -19.52 17.15 -11.80
N ALA A 18 -20.25 17.35 -12.91
CA ALA A 18 -20.99 18.58 -13.13
C ALA A 18 -21.99 18.82 -11.98
N PRO A 19 -22.14 20.07 -11.47
CA PRO A 19 -22.97 20.37 -10.30
C PRO A 19 -24.41 19.86 -10.41
N LYS A 20 -25.01 19.95 -11.60
CA LYS A 20 -26.40 19.50 -11.89
C LYS A 20 -26.61 17.98 -11.75
N ASP A 21 -25.54 17.20 -11.76
CA ASP A 21 -25.62 15.74 -11.70
C ASP A 21 -25.19 15.19 -10.34
N LYS A 22 -24.63 16.01 -9.43
CA LYS A 22 -24.08 15.57 -8.13
C LYS A 22 -25.09 14.79 -7.29
N ASP A 23 -26.36 15.13 -7.34
CA ASP A 23 -27.43 14.46 -6.58
C ASP A 23 -27.62 12.97 -6.95
N LYS A 24 -27.08 12.55 -8.10
CA LYS A 24 -27.11 11.15 -8.54
C LYS A 24 -25.97 10.32 -7.94
N PHE A 25 -25.00 10.97 -7.32
CA PHE A 25 -23.81 10.31 -6.81
C PHE A 25 -23.83 10.24 -5.28
N VAL A 26 -23.38 9.12 -4.75
CA VAL A 26 -23.27 8.86 -3.31
C VAL A 26 -21.90 8.30 -3.02
N VAL A 27 -21.16 8.94 -2.14
CA VAL A 27 -19.85 8.43 -1.70
C VAL A 27 -20.05 7.39 -0.62
N THR A 28 -19.86 6.13 -0.97
CA THR A 28 -20.04 4.97 -0.07
C THR A 28 -18.72 4.31 0.34
N GLY A 29 -17.61 4.69 -0.29
CA GLY A 29 -16.37 3.91 -0.21
C GLY A 29 -16.41 2.67 -1.12
N ASN A 30 -15.29 1.98 -1.24
CA ASN A 30 -15.23 0.67 -1.88
C ASN A 30 -15.71 -0.41 -0.89
N PRO A 31 -16.47 -1.41 -1.36
CA PRO A 31 -16.79 -2.57 -0.53
C PRO A 31 -15.48 -3.35 -0.24
N LEU A 32 -15.14 -3.48 1.04
CA LEU A 32 -14.03 -4.29 1.49
C LEU A 32 -14.53 -5.62 2.05
N ARG A 33 -13.68 -6.65 2.01
CA ARG A 33 -13.98 -7.93 2.67
C ARG A 33 -14.09 -7.71 4.18
N GLU A 34 -15.01 -8.40 4.84
CA GLU A 34 -15.29 -8.28 6.27
C GLU A 34 -14.03 -8.31 7.14
N LYS A 35 -13.06 -9.14 6.78
CA LYS A 35 -11.80 -9.26 7.53
C LYS A 35 -11.04 -7.95 7.68
N PHE A 36 -11.15 -6.99 6.75
CA PHE A 36 -10.47 -5.70 6.89
C PHE A 36 -11.00 -4.86 8.06
N TYR A 37 -12.19 -5.16 8.55
CA TYR A 37 -12.80 -4.47 9.70
C TYR A 37 -12.47 -5.13 11.05
N THR A 38 -11.98 -6.36 11.03
CA THR A 38 -11.74 -7.17 12.23
C THR A 38 -10.27 -7.52 12.47
N ILE A 39 -9.41 -7.27 11.49
CA ILE A 39 -7.97 -7.55 11.60
C ILE A 39 -7.33 -6.65 12.66
N ASP A 40 -6.55 -7.28 13.55
CA ASP A 40 -5.71 -6.59 14.53
C ASP A 40 -4.23 -6.68 14.15
N LYS A 41 -3.55 -5.53 14.12
CA LYS A 41 -2.13 -5.41 13.75
C LYS A 41 -1.24 -6.31 14.62
N TYR A 42 -1.46 -6.32 15.91
CA TYR A 42 -0.58 -7.02 16.86
C TYR A 42 -0.75 -8.53 16.78
N ILE A 43 -1.99 -8.99 16.63
CA ILE A 43 -2.31 -10.41 16.42
C ILE A 43 -1.65 -10.93 15.12
N GLU A 44 -1.73 -10.16 14.03
CA GLU A 44 -1.14 -10.59 12.77
C GLU A 44 0.41 -10.53 12.81
N ARG A 45 1.00 -9.59 13.53
CA ARG A 45 2.45 -9.56 13.77
C ARG A 45 2.93 -10.79 14.53
N GLU A 46 2.20 -11.21 15.58
CA GLU A 46 2.51 -12.43 16.34
C GLU A 46 2.47 -13.67 15.45
N LYS A 47 1.40 -13.84 14.66
CA LYS A 47 1.27 -14.96 13.70
C LYS A 47 2.39 -15.00 12.66
N LEU A 48 2.89 -13.84 12.24
CA LEU A 48 3.98 -13.71 11.27
C LEU A 48 5.38 -13.80 11.93
N GLY A 49 5.45 -13.94 13.26
CA GLY A 49 6.71 -13.96 14.00
C GLY A 49 7.48 -12.65 13.94
N ILE A 50 6.77 -11.51 13.93
CA ILE A 50 7.35 -10.16 13.90
C ILE A 50 7.50 -9.67 15.34
N MET A 51 8.72 -9.48 15.80
CA MET A 51 9.00 -8.97 17.15
C MET A 51 8.66 -7.49 17.30
N CYS A 52 8.42 -7.03 18.53
CA CYS A 52 8.03 -5.64 18.81
C CYS A 52 9.06 -4.60 18.30
N LYS A 53 10.34 -4.96 18.31
CA LYS A 53 11.43 -4.07 17.83
C LYS A 53 11.64 -4.10 16.32
N GLU A 54 11.07 -5.08 15.63
CA GLU A 54 11.21 -5.20 14.19
C GLU A 54 10.23 -4.28 13.47
N LYS A 55 10.67 -3.75 12.35
CA LYS A 55 9.85 -2.98 11.41
C LYS A 55 9.49 -3.86 10.22
N MET A 56 8.32 -3.68 9.68
CA MET A 56 7.84 -4.49 8.58
C MET A 56 7.50 -3.63 7.37
N LEU A 57 8.27 -3.80 6.30
CA LEU A 57 8.02 -3.21 4.99
C LEU A 57 7.28 -4.23 4.12
N PHE A 58 6.11 -3.84 3.63
CA PHE A 58 5.35 -4.63 2.67
C PHE A 58 5.39 -4.00 1.28
N VAL A 59 5.84 -4.75 0.28
CA VAL A 59 5.91 -4.31 -1.12
C VAL A 59 5.00 -5.16 -1.97
N ILE A 60 4.03 -4.52 -2.65
CA ILE A 60 3.05 -5.20 -3.49
C ILE A 60 2.74 -4.40 -4.75
N GLY A 61 3.01 -4.98 -5.91
CA GLY A 61 2.75 -4.37 -7.23
C GLY A 61 1.42 -4.78 -7.87
N GLY A 62 0.52 -5.43 -7.10
CA GLY A 62 -0.69 -6.07 -7.62
C GLY A 62 -0.44 -7.51 -8.09
N SER A 63 -1.49 -8.20 -8.59
CA SER A 63 -1.45 -9.63 -8.93
C SER A 63 -0.45 -9.98 -10.05
N LEU A 64 -0.25 -9.08 -11.01
CA LEU A 64 0.71 -9.24 -12.10
C LEU A 64 2.12 -8.76 -11.69
N GLY A 65 2.22 -8.05 -10.57
CA GLY A 65 3.45 -7.40 -10.13
C GLY A 65 3.70 -6.07 -10.85
N ALA A 66 4.74 -5.36 -10.42
CA ALA A 66 5.17 -4.10 -11.00
C ALA A 66 6.67 -4.16 -11.28
N LYS A 67 7.04 -4.34 -12.54
CA LYS A 67 8.44 -4.59 -12.96
C LYS A 67 9.40 -3.49 -12.47
N ASN A 68 9.01 -2.23 -12.56
CA ASN A 68 9.82 -1.10 -12.12
C ASN A 68 10.00 -1.09 -10.58
N ILE A 69 8.94 -1.35 -9.81
CA ILE A 69 9.03 -1.49 -8.34
C ILE A 69 9.97 -2.65 -8.01
N ASN A 70 9.79 -3.80 -8.67
CA ASN A 70 10.64 -4.97 -8.47
C ASN A 70 12.12 -4.67 -8.74
N GLN A 71 12.43 -3.96 -9.83
CA GLN A 71 13.79 -3.57 -10.16
C GLN A 71 14.38 -2.60 -9.13
N GLY A 72 13.58 -1.65 -8.64
CA GLY A 72 13.99 -0.74 -7.59
C GLY A 72 14.29 -1.45 -6.27
N ILE A 73 13.44 -2.39 -5.86
CA ILE A 73 13.69 -3.22 -4.67
C ILE A 73 14.95 -4.05 -4.83
N LEU A 74 15.16 -4.71 -5.99
CA LEU A 74 16.39 -5.47 -6.26
C LEU A 74 17.67 -4.63 -6.11
N LYS A 75 17.66 -3.40 -6.64
CA LYS A 75 18.82 -2.48 -6.53
C LYS A 75 19.13 -2.09 -5.08
N ASN A 76 18.12 -2.01 -4.23
CA ASN A 76 18.26 -1.59 -2.83
C ASN A 76 18.18 -2.75 -1.83
N LEU A 77 18.08 -3.99 -2.31
CA LEU A 77 17.81 -5.16 -1.47
C LEU A 77 18.83 -5.32 -0.34
N GLU A 78 20.10 -5.09 -0.62
CA GLU A 78 21.14 -5.16 0.39
C GLU A 78 20.97 -4.10 1.46
N LYS A 79 20.67 -2.85 1.09
CA LYS A 79 20.42 -1.76 2.04
C LYS A 79 19.25 -2.08 2.96
N ILE A 80 18.14 -2.63 2.41
CA ILE A 80 16.96 -2.99 3.19
C ILE A 80 17.25 -4.16 4.13
N THR A 81 17.98 -5.18 3.66
CA THR A 81 18.11 -6.45 4.37
C THR A 81 19.35 -6.55 5.27
N THR A 82 20.29 -5.60 5.20
CA THR A 82 21.38 -5.46 6.18
C THR A 82 20.88 -4.92 7.52
N GLU A 83 19.78 -4.22 7.53
CA GLU A 83 19.12 -3.77 8.77
C GLU A 83 18.40 -4.96 9.41
N ASN A 84 18.98 -5.55 10.42
CA ASN A 84 18.45 -6.76 11.06
C ASN A 84 17.06 -6.58 11.70
N ASN A 85 16.64 -5.34 11.94
CA ASN A 85 15.35 -5.00 12.50
C ASN A 85 14.27 -4.67 11.44
N ILE A 86 14.59 -4.76 10.14
CA ILE A 86 13.61 -4.59 9.06
C ILE A 86 13.31 -5.93 8.42
N LYS A 87 12.04 -6.33 8.43
CA LYS A 87 11.52 -7.48 7.67
C LYS A 87 10.85 -7.00 6.40
N LEU A 88 11.33 -7.49 5.27
CA LEU A 88 10.77 -7.21 3.95
C LEU A 88 9.86 -8.37 3.52
N PHE A 89 8.57 -8.07 3.33
CA PHE A 89 7.61 -8.91 2.65
C PHE A 89 7.40 -8.37 1.24
N TRP A 90 7.74 -9.15 0.23
CA TRP A 90 7.75 -8.68 -1.15
C TRP A 90 6.97 -9.59 -2.09
N GLY A 91 5.84 -9.09 -2.61
CA GLY A 91 5.01 -9.70 -3.64
C GLY A 91 5.47 -9.26 -5.02
N THR A 92 6.18 -10.11 -5.73
CA THR A 92 6.81 -9.79 -7.02
C THR A 92 5.87 -9.83 -8.21
N GLY A 93 4.70 -10.49 -8.06
CA GLY A 93 3.87 -10.94 -9.17
C GLY A 93 4.37 -12.26 -9.77
N LYS A 94 3.44 -13.04 -10.31
CA LYS A 94 3.74 -14.37 -10.84
C LYS A 94 4.79 -14.36 -11.95
N GLU A 95 4.70 -13.40 -12.85
CA GLU A 95 5.57 -13.30 -14.02
C GLU A 95 7.03 -12.97 -13.69
N ASN A 96 7.28 -12.29 -12.56
CA ASN A 96 8.61 -11.81 -12.20
C ASN A 96 9.28 -12.69 -11.11
N TYR A 97 8.53 -13.61 -10.50
CA TYR A 97 8.98 -14.34 -9.31
C TYR A 97 10.21 -15.19 -9.56
N ASP A 98 10.20 -16.02 -10.60
CA ASP A 98 11.29 -16.99 -10.85
C ASP A 98 12.60 -16.27 -11.16
N GLU A 99 12.56 -15.21 -11.97
CA GLU A 99 13.73 -14.38 -12.28
C GLU A 99 14.28 -13.75 -11.00
N ILE A 100 13.41 -13.14 -10.19
CA ILE A 100 13.83 -12.46 -8.96
C ILE A 100 14.36 -13.46 -7.95
N ASN A 101 13.65 -14.55 -7.72
CA ASN A 101 14.03 -15.57 -6.75
C ASN A 101 15.38 -16.25 -7.10
N GLY A 102 15.71 -16.37 -8.39
CA GLY A 102 17.01 -16.85 -8.85
C GLY A 102 18.16 -15.86 -8.64
N ARG A 103 17.89 -14.59 -8.43
CA ARG A 103 18.91 -13.51 -8.27
C ARG A 103 19.16 -13.12 -6.81
N ILE A 104 18.29 -13.48 -5.89
CA ILE A 104 18.40 -13.09 -4.48
C ILE A 104 18.98 -14.19 -3.61
N ARG A 105 19.67 -13.78 -2.55
CA ARG A 105 20.09 -14.70 -1.48
C ARG A 105 19.00 -14.76 -0.41
N LYS A 106 18.67 -15.95 0.05
CA LYS A 106 17.76 -16.15 1.17
C LYS A 106 18.30 -15.50 2.44
N ARG A 107 17.46 -14.75 3.12
CA ARG A 107 17.76 -14.09 4.40
C ARG A 107 16.55 -14.28 5.33
N HIS A 108 16.80 -14.33 6.64
CA HIS A 108 15.76 -14.55 7.64
C HIS A 108 14.72 -13.41 7.70
N ASN A 109 15.13 -12.20 7.28
CA ASN A 109 14.30 -11.01 7.26
C ASN A 109 13.74 -10.67 5.86
N LEU A 110 13.86 -11.60 4.89
CA LEU A 110 13.39 -11.43 3.51
C LEU A 110 12.40 -12.54 3.15
N ILE A 111 11.15 -12.17 2.97
CA ILE A 111 10.07 -13.05 2.54
C ILE A 111 9.60 -12.62 1.15
N VAL A 112 9.93 -13.42 0.14
CA VAL A 112 9.57 -13.14 -1.27
C VAL A 112 8.61 -14.21 -1.75
N LYS A 113 7.49 -13.78 -2.32
CA LYS A 113 6.47 -14.66 -2.91
C LYS A 113 5.96 -14.08 -4.23
N PRO A 114 5.49 -14.93 -5.15
CA PRO A 114 4.83 -14.44 -6.37
C PRO A 114 3.54 -13.69 -6.03
N TYR A 115 2.83 -14.16 -5.01
CA TYR A 115 1.58 -13.59 -4.51
C TYR A 115 1.39 -13.98 -3.04
N PHE A 116 0.74 -13.11 -2.27
CA PHE A 116 0.34 -13.37 -0.89
C PHE A 116 -1.17 -13.55 -0.81
N GLU A 117 -1.64 -14.76 -0.51
CA GLU A 117 -3.07 -15.04 -0.31
C GLU A 117 -3.62 -14.29 0.91
N ASN A 118 -2.76 -14.10 1.92
CA ASN A 118 -3.02 -13.36 3.14
C ASN A 118 -2.50 -11.91 3.08
N ALA A 119 -2.62 -11.24 1.92
CA ALA A 119 -2.11 -9.88 1.74
C ALA A 119 -2.75 -8.87 2.71
N ALA A 120 -4.00 -9.05 3.11
CA ALA A 120 -4.68 -8.21 4.08
C ALA A 120 -4.02 -8.29 5.47
N GLU A 121 -3.70 -9.50 5.93
CA GLU A 121 -3.05 -9.77 7.20
C GLU A 121 -1.62 -9.19 7.21
N ILE A 122 -0.88 -9.37 6.11
CA ILE A 122 0.46 -8.81 5.94
C ILE A 122 0.41 -7.28 5.91
N MET A 123 -0.54 -6.70 5.19
CA MET A 123 -0.75 -5.25 5.16
C MET A 123 -1.10 -4.73 6.56
N ALA A 124 -1.97 -5.39 7.30
CA ALA A 124 -2.33 -5.02 8.67
C ALA A 124 -1.11 -5.06 9.61
N ALA A 125 -0.25 -6.08 9.50
CA ALA A 125 0.96 -6.24 10.29
C ALA A 125 2.06 -5.23 9.94
N SER A 126 2.06 -4.68 8.71
CA SER A 126 3.13 -3.81 8.22
C SER A 126 3.16 -2.44 8.92
N ASP A 127 4.33 -1.82 8.91
CA ASP A 127 4.54 -0.45 9.36
C ASP A 127 4.51 0.54 8.19
N LEU A 128 4.96 0.10 7.00
CA LEU A 128 4.96 0.89 5.77
C LEU A 128 4.65 -0.02 4.58
N VAL A 129 3.89 0.49 3.62
CA VAL A 129 3.55 -0.22 2.38
C VAL A 129 4.11 0.52 1.17
N ILE A 130 4.70 -0.19 0.21
CA ILE A 130 4.98 0.30 -1.13
C ILE A 130 4.04 -0.41 -2.10
N SER A 131 3.23 0.34 -2.86
CA SER A 131 2.25 -0.28 -3.75
C SER A 131 1.92 0.56 -4.98
N ARG A 132 1.16 -0.03 -5.90
CA ARG A 132 0.36 0.71 -6.88
C ARG A 132 -0.85 1.33 -6.19
N ALA A 133 -1.43 2.37 -6.80
CA ALA A 133 -2.56 3.11 -6.24
C ALA A 133 -3.91 2.66 -6.84
N GLY A 134 -4.15 1.36 -6.92
CA GLY A 134 -5.47 0.84 -7.29
C GLY A 134 -6.53 1.24 -6.26
N ALA A 135 -7.76 1.53 -6.69
CA ALA A 135 -8.83 1.99 -5.79
C ALA A 135 -9.07 1.04 -4.60
N SER A 136 -9.03 -0.29 -4.85
CA SER A 136 -9.15 -1.28 -3.76
C SER A 136 -7.98 -1.17 -2.78
N THR A 137 -6.74 -1.05 -3.28
CA THR A 137 -5.54 -0.94 -2.43
C THR A 137 -5.60 0.31 -1.56
N ILE A 138 -5.98 1.47 -2.14
CA ILE A 138 -6.14 2.71 -1.37
C ILE A 138 -7.21 2.54 -0.28
N SER A 139 -8.34 1.94 -0.59
CA SER A 139 -9.39 1.69 0.39
C SER A 139 -8.95 0.73 1.50
N GLU A 140 -8.16 -0.29 1.18
CA GLU A 140 -7.56 -1.23 2.13
C GLU A 140 -6.55 -0.51 3.05
N LEU A 141 -5.70 0.35 2.48
CA LEU A 141 -4.74 1.16 3.24
C LEU A 141 -5.45 2.11 4.20
N ILE A 142 -6.52 2.79 3.75
CA ILE A 142 -7.34 3.66 4.60
C ILE A 142 -7.95 2.86 5.74
N GLN A 143 -8.58 1.72 5.43
CA GLN A 143 -9.25 0.90 6.43
C GLN A 143 -8.29 0.39 7.51
N LEU A 144 -7.07 0.03 7.12
CA LEU A 144 -6.02 -0.46 8.01
C LEU A 144 -5.13 0.65 8.60
N GLU A 145 -5.39 1.91 8.27
CA GLU A 145 -4.62 3.08 8.74
C GLU A 145 -3.12 2.95 8.42
N LYS A 146 -2.80 2.50 7.18
CA LYS A 146 -1.43 2.15 6.78
C LYS A 146 -0.74 3.25 5.98
N PRO A 147 0.38 3.80 6.50
CA PRO A 147 1.27 4.66 5.74
C PRO A 147 1.73 3.98 4.45
N ALA A 148 1.75 4.73 3.34
CA ALA A 148 2.11 4.15 2.06
C ALA A 148 2.92 5.10 1.18
N LEU A 149 3.88 4.53 0.43
CA LEU A 149 4.51 5.16 -0.71
C LEU A 149 3.93 4.54 -1.97
N MET A 150 3.30 5.36 -2.77
CA MET A 150 2.47 4.92 -3.89
C MET A 150 3.11 5.26 -5.21
N ILE A 151 3.14 4.30 -6.13
CA ILE A 151 3.66 4.47 -7.48
C ILE A 151 2.53 4.12 -8.46
N PRO A 152 1.65 5.08 -8.79
CA PRO A 152 0.51 4.86 -9.68
C PRO A 152 0.94 4.42 -11.08
N TYR A 153 0.05 3.75 -11.82
CA TYR A 153 0.16 3.66 -13.26
C TYR A 153 -0.28 4.97 -13.92
N ASP A 154 0.42 5.39 -14.97
CA ASP A 154 0.22 6.69 -15.62
C ASP A 154 -1.10 6.79 -16.43
N PHE A 155 -1.75 5.67 -16.72
CA PHE A 155 -2.81 5.59 -17.74
C PHE A 155 -4.16 5.00 -17.26
N VAL A 156 -4.37 4.83 -15.94
CA VAL A 156 -5.59 4.17 -15.42
C VAL A 156 -6.25 4.89 -14.24
N GLY A 157 -6.11 6.21 -14.12
CA GLY A 157 -6.76 6.99 -13.06
C GLY A 157 -6.27 6.65 -11.65
N GLN A 158 -5.07 6.06 -11.51
CA GLN A 158 -4.54 5.71 -10.19
C GLN A 158 -3.93 6.89 -9.46
N LYS A 159 -3.59 7.95 -10.19
CA LYS A 159 -3.05 9.17 -9.60
C LYS A 159 -4.08 9.80 -8.67
N GLU A 160 -5.31 9.97 -9.15
CA GLU A 160 -6.44 10.51 -8.39
C GLU A 160 -6.76 9.67 -7.13
N ASN A 161 -6.52 8.36 -7.20
CA ASN A 161 -6.66 7.51 -6.02
C ASN A 161 -5.52 7.77 -5.01
N ALA A 162 -4.28 7.95 -5.46
CA ALA A 162 -3.14 8.24 -4.61
C ALA A 162 -3.28 9.60 -3.91
N ASP A 163 -3.81 10.59 -4.60
CA ASP A 163 -4.08 11.95 -4.08
C ASP A 163 -4.89 11.91 -2.77
N VAL A 164 -5.76 10.92 -2.59
CA VAL A 164 -6.58 10.76 -1.36
C VAL A 164 -5.70 10.61 -0.11
N LEU A 165 -4.65 9.78 -0.18
CA LEU A 165 -3.72 9.59 0.94
C LEU A 165 -2.68 10.70 1.03
N GLU A 166 -2.24 11.23 -0.11
CA GLU A 166 -1.26 12.30 -0.15
C GLU A 166 -1.83 13.60 0.43
N PHE A 167 -3.07 13.94 0.10
CA PHE A 167 -3.76 15.13 0.60
C PHE A 167 -3.83 15.20 2.13
N VAL A 168 -3.96 14.06 2.79
CA VAL A 168 -3.99 13.99 4.27
C VAL A 168 -2.63 13.73 4.89
N ASN A 169 -1.55 13.74 4.11
CA ASN A 169 -0.20 13.34 4.56
C ASN A 169 -0.16 11.93 5.19
N GLY A 170 -1.01 11.03 4.72
CA GLY A 170 -1.02 9.62 5.11
C GLY A 170 -0.21 8.72 4.17
N GLY A 171 0.17 9.26 3.04
CA GLY A 171 1.01 8.62 2.03
C GLY A 171 1.74 9.63 1.18
N LYS A 172 2.62 9.15 0.32
CA LYS A 172 3.32 9.98 -0.67
C LYS A 172 3.30 9.28 -2.02
N MET A 173 3.09 10.07 -3.07
CA MET A 173 3.04 9.58 -4.44
C MET A 173 4.34 9.86 -5.18
N TYR A 174 4.75 8.91 -6.01
CA TYR A 174 5.91 8.97 -6.88
C TYR A 174 5.55 8.55 -8.28
N THR A 175 6.20 9.13 -9.28
CA THR A 175 6.09 8.68 -10.66
C THR A 175 6.83 7.37 -10.90
N ASN A 176 6.63 6.77 -12.07
CA ASN A 176 7.35 5.55 -12.45
C ASN A 176 8.86 5.79 -12.61
N ASP A 177 9.31 7.00 -12.88
CA ASP A 177 10.72 7.37 -12.99
C ASP A 177 11.35 7.63 -11.62
N GLU A 178 10.55 7.93 -10.60
CA GLU A 178 10.98 8.23 -9.23
C GLU A 178 11.00 7.00 -8.30
N VAL A 179 10.83 5.79 -8.84
CA VAL A 179 10.80 4.54 -8.04
C VAL A 179 12.02 4.39 -7.15
N GLN A 180 13.21 4.77 -7.63
CA GLN A 180 14.43 4.71 -6.84
C GLN A 180 14.34 5.63 -5.62
N GLN A 181 13.86 6.85 -5.80
CA GLN A 181 13.66 7.81 -4.72
C GLN A 181 12.61 7.33 -3.72
N ALA A 182 11.50 6.75 -4.19
CA ALA A 182 10.47 6.16 -3.33
C ALA A 182 11.04 5.08 -2.40
N ILE A 183 11.92 4.22 -2.92
CA ILE A 183 12.51 3.13 -2.13
C ILE A 183 13.55 3.65 -1.14
N GLU A 184 14.36 4.62 -1.53
CA GLU A 184 15.32 5.27 -0.63
C GLU A 184 14.59 6.00 0.51
N GLU A 185 13.49 6.67 0.20
CA GLU A 185 12.64 7.29 1.23
C GLU A 185 11.99 6.24 2.14
N ALA A 186 11.52 5.10 1.59
CA ALA A 186 10.98 4.02 2.42
C ALA A 186 12.00 3.48 3.43
N ILE A 187 13.27 3.35 3.04
CA ILE A 187 14.36 2.88 3.91
C ILE A 187 14.61 3.88 5.06
N CYS A 188 14.48 5.17 4.79
CA CYS A 188 14.59 6.20 5.83
C CYS A 188 13.33 6.24 6.71
N LEU A 189 12.15 6.35 6.09
CA LEU A 189 10.88 6.54 6.76
C LEU A 189 10.51 5.37 7.68
N ILE A 190 10.85 4.14 7.32
CA ILE A 190 10.54 2.97 8.16
C ILE A 190 11.26 2.98 9.51
N LYS A 191 12.30 3.79 9.65
CA LYS A 191 13.06 3.97 10.89
C LYS A 191 12.52 5.08 11.77
N GLU A 192 11.52 5.84 11.28
CA GLU A 192 10.92 7.00 11.94
C GLU A 192 9.53 6.64 12.48
N PRO A 193 9.44 5.98 13.66
CA PRO A 193 8.17 5.49 14.20
C PRO A 193 7.14 6.60 14.41
N ASP A 194 7.58 7.77 14.88
CA ASP A 194 6.70 8.90 15.16
C ASP A 194 6.08 9.45 13.88
N MET A 195 6.85 9.47 12.78
CA MET A 195 6.34 9.88 11.47
C MET A 195 5.34 8.88 10.93
N LEU A 196 5.61 7.58 11.05
CA LEU A 196 4.67 6.54 10.62
C LEU A 196 3.37 6.58 11.44
N GLU A 197 3.45 6.84 12.74
CA GLU A 197 2.28 7.01 13.59
C GLU A 197 1.48 8.25 13.17
N PHE A 198 2.14 9.39 12.96
CA PHE A 198 1.51 10.61 12.45
C PHE A 198 0.78 10.37 11.12
N MET A 199 1.43 9.71 10.17
CA MET A 199 0.80 9.34 8.89
C MET A 199 -0.44 8.45 9.10
N GLY A 200 -0.36 7.45 9.98
CA GLY A 200 -1.47 6.56 10.32
C GLY A 200 -2.66 7.32 10.94
N LEU A 201 -2.41 8.25 11.86
CA LEU A 201 -3.44 9.11 12.46
C LEU A 201 -4.12 10.00 11.42
N ASN A 202 -3.36 10.52 10.47
CA ASN A 202 -3.92 11.30 9.36
C ASN A 202 -4.84 10.45 8.48
N ILE A 203 -4.46 9.22 8.18
CA ILE A 203 -5.31 8.29 7.41
C ILE A 203 -6.60 7.99 8.20
N LYS A 204 -6.49 7.81 9.50
CA LYS A 204 -7.64 7.56 10.38
C LYS A 204 -8.69 8.68 10.29
N SER A 205 -8.27 9.92 10.08
CA SER A 205 -9.19 11.07 9.99
C SER A 205 -10.16 11.00 8.80
N ILE A 206 -9.78 10.30 7.73
CA ILE A 206 -10.60 10.10 6.52
C ILE A 206 -11.28 8.73 6.46
N LYS A 207 -11.02 7.88 7.45
CA LYS A 207 -11.66 6.57 7.56
C LYS A 207 -13.13 6.77 7.87
N LYS A 208 -14.00 6.37 6.95
CA LYS A 208 -15.44 6.40 7.20
C LYS A 208 -15.79 5.28 8.19
N GLY A 209 -16.44 5.67 9.28
CA GLY A 209 -17.04 4.70 10.19
C GLY A 209 -18.08 3.84 9.45
N ASN A 210 -18.21 2.59 9.84
CA ASN A 210 -19.31 1.73 9.40
C ASN A 210 -20.66 2.22 9.92
#